data_953e7a03407c0c9c92b8722a7874f54e
#
_entry.id   953e7a03407c0c9c92b8722a7874f54e
#
_cell.length_a   1.000
_cell.length_b   1.000
_cell.length_c   1.000
_cell.angle_alpha   90.00
_cell.angle_beta   90.00
_cell.angle_gamma   90.00
#
_symmetry.space_group_name_H-M   'P 1'
#
loop_
_entity.id
_entity.type
_entity.pdbx_description
1 polymer ?
#
loop_
_entity_poly.entity_id
_entity_poly.type
_entity_poly.pdbx_seq_one_letter_code
_entity_poly.pdbx_strand_id
1 'polypeptide(L)'
;MGHIYPRRHPLDTDFAGICPAHGDCLEGLACGPAIIARWGKSLSELPADHPGHAIIADYIAQACHTLFASVAVQEVVIGGGVAQTPGLVERVAERARQLDNGYLPGGARHAIIAPRLGPDAGITGALMLAEAALKA
;
A
#
# COMPACT_ATOMS: atom_id res chain seq x y z
N MET A 1 -7.98 7.95 -1.21
CA MET A 1 -7.07 7.12 -2.06
C MET A 1 -7.39 5.63 -2.00
N GLY A 2 -7.85 5.06 -0.89
CA GLY A 2 -8.13 3.62 -0.76
C GLY A 2 -9.17 3.04 -1.73
N HIS A 3 -10.02 3.86 -2.33
CA HIS A 3 -11.08 3.42 -3.23
C HIS A 3 -10.81 3.70 -4.72
N ILE A 4 -9.54 3.95 -5.10
CA ILE A 4 -9.15 3.96 -6.51
C ILE A 4 -9.27 2.55 -7.09
N TYR A 5 -9.47 2.45 -8.40
CA TYR A 5 -9.50 1.18 -9.12
C TYR A 5 -8.12 0.93 -9.76
N PRO A 6 -7.30 0.06 -9.18
CA PRO A 6 -6.03 -0.31 -9.80
C PRO A 6 -6.29 -1.21 -11.01
N ARG A 7 -5.38 -1.18 -11.97
CA ARG A 7 -5.37 -2.20 -13.03
C ARG A 7 -5.18 -3.58 -12.39
N ARG A 8 -6.02 -4.54 -12.75
CA ARG A 8 -5.95 -5.90 -12.22
C ARG A 8 -4.62 -6.57 -12.56
N HIS A 9 -4.04 -7.21 -11.56
CA HIS A 9 -2.85 -8.02 -11.76
C HIS A 9 -3.20 -9.29 -12.58
N PRO A 10 -2.37 -9.71 -13.58
CA PRO A 10 -2.71 -10.85 -14.43
C PRO A 10 -2.96 -12.17 -13.70
N LEU A 11 -2.34 -12.36 -12.53
CA LEU A 11 -2.53 -13.53 -11.68
C LEU A 11 -3.66 -13.39 -10.64
N ASP A 12 -4.51 -12.36 -10.74
CA ASP A 12 -5.55 -12.05 -9.77
C ASP A 12 -6.82 -11.52 -10.45
N THR A 13 -7.20 -12.09 -11.56
CA THR A 13 -8.37 -11.67 -12.35
C THR A 13 -9.68 -12.13 -11.76
N ASP A 14 -9.70 -13.25 -11.03
CA ASP A 14 -10.91 -13.95 -10.60
C ASP A 14 -11.42 -13.50 -9.22
N PHE A 15 -10.61 -12.80 -8.44
CA PHE A 15 -11.03 -12.31 -7.14
C PHE A 15 -11.88 -11.04 -7.27
N ALA A 16 -13.16 -11.12 -6.87
CA ALA A 16 -14.12 -10.03 -7.04
C ALA A 16 -13.87 -8.80 -6.15
N GLY A 17 -12.91 -8.89 -5.18
CA GLY A 17 -12.75 -7.88 -4.15
C GLY A 17 -13.79 -8.00 -3.04
N ILE A 18 -13.54 -7.33 -1.92
CA ILE A 18 -14.42 -7.39 -0.73
C ILE A 18 -14.95 -6.03 -0.28
N CYS A 19 -14.64 -4.95 -0.98
CA CYS A 19 -15.15 -3.65 -0.58
C CYS A 19 -16.67 -3.62 -0.74
N PRO A 20 -17.43 -3.32 0.33
CA PRO A 20 -18.90 -3.39 0.27
C PRO A 20 -19.50 -2.31 -0.66
N ALA A 21 -18.77 -1.23 -0.90
CA ALA A 21 -19.22 -0.14 -1.76
C ALA A 21 -18.72 -0.27 -3.21
N HIS A 22 -17.48 -0.77 -3.41
CA HIS A 22 -16.78 -0.67 -4.69
C HIS A 22 -16.23 -2.02 -5.20
N GLY A 23 -16.48 -3.15 -4.48
CA GLY A 23 -15.96 -4.45 -4.90
C GLY A 23 -14.43 -4.49 -4.97
N ASP A 24 -13.89 -4.34 -6.15
CA ASP A 24 -12.47 -4.49 -6.49
C ASP A 24 -11.65 -3.18 -6.52
N CYS A 25 -12.03 -2.18 -5.76
CA CYS A 25 -11.15 -1.04 -5.51
C CYS A 25 -9.89 -1.47 -4.72
N LEU A 26 -8.91 -0.58 -4.61
CA LEU A 26 -7.65 -0.87 -3.91
C LEU A 26 -7.87 -1.47 -2.51
N GLU A 27 -8.78 -0.90 -1.71
CA GLU A 27 -9.12 -1.44 -0.39
C GLU A 27 -9.72 -2.85 -0.49
N GLY A 28 -10.64 -3.06 -1.42
CA GLY A 28 -11.25 -4.37 -1.67
C GLY A 28 -10.29 -5.44 -2.16
N LEU A 29 -9.14 -5.04 -2.69
CA LEU A 29 -8.10 -5.95 -3.22
C LEU A 29 -6.90 -6.11 -2.30
N ALA A 30 -6.50 -5.09 -1.54
CA ALA A 30 -5.19 -5.07 -0.88
C ALA A 30 -5.23 -4.90 0.65
N CYS A 31 -6.41 -4.75 1.26
CA CYS A 31 -6.51 -4.72 2.72
C CYS A 31 -6.30 -6.11 3.34
N GLY A 32 -6.00 -6.17 4.64
CA GLY A 32 -5.79 -7.42 5.37
C GLY A 32 -6.93 -8.43 5.20
N PRO A 33 -8.21 -8.03 5.42
CA PRO A 33 -9.35 -8.90 5.16
C PRO A 33 -9.43 -9.45 3.73
N ALA A 34 -9.10 -8.65 2.71
CA ALA A 34 -9.07 -9.10 1.32
C ALA A 34 -8.00 -10.17 1.07
N ILE A 35 -6.85 -10.00 1.69
CA ILE A 35 -5.74 -10.96 1.64
C ILE A 35 -6.16 -12.29 2.27
N ILE A 36 -6.77 -12.25 3.45
CA ILE A 36 -7.26 -13.44 4.16
C ILE A 36 -8.40 -14.12 3.38
N ALA A 37 -9.34 -13.35 2.84
CA ALA A 37 -10.43 -13.91 2.03
C ALA A 37 -9.92 -14.65 0.79
N ARG A 38 -8.79 -14.20 0.22
CA ARG A 38 -8.20 -14.77 -0.98
C ARG A 38 -7.32 -16.00 -0.70
N TRP A 39 -6.52 -15.96 0.35
CA TRP A 39 -5.50 -16.98 0.61
C TRP A 39 -5.62 -17.67 1.98
N GLY A 40 -6.61 -17.33 2.79
CA GLY A 40 -6.86 -17.95 4.10
C GLY A 40 -5.90 -17.54 5.21
N LYS A 41 -4.90 -16.69 4.90
CA LYS A 41 -3.85 -16.25 5.83
C LYS A 41 -3.50 -14.78 5.57
N SER A 42 -2.87 -14.13 6.55
CA SER A 42 -2.28 -12.81 6.34
C SER A 42 -1.08 -12.90 5.38
N LEU A 43 -0.73 -11.76 4.77
CA LEU A 43 0.39 -11.73 3.80
C LEU A 43 1.72 -12.16 4.42
N SER A 44 1.94 -11.83 5.69
CA SER A 44 3.17 -12.19 6.43
C SER A 44 3.27 -13.68 6.77
N GLU A 45 2.13 -14.42 6.74
CA GLU A 45 2.09 -15.86 7.00
C GLU A 45 2.21 -16.69 5.70
N LEU A 46 2.14 -16.05 4.54
CA LEU A 46 2.35 -16.73 3.26
C LEU A 46 3.84 -17.02 3.04
N PRO A 47 4.18 -18.12 2.34
CA PRO A 47 5.56 -18.39 1.94
C PRO A 47 6.18 -17.20 1.21
N ALA A 48 7.48 -16.97 1.37
CA ALA A 48 8.18 -15.80 0.83
C ALA A 48 8.14 -15.72 -0.72
N ASP A 49 7.97 -16.86 -1.38
CA ASP A 49 7.84 -17.02 -2.83
C ASP A 49 6.38 -17.00 -3.32
N HIS A 50 5.41 -16.87 -2.41
CA HIS A 50 4.00 -16.88 -2.78
C HIS A 50 3.67 -15.66 -3.67
N PRO A 51 2.94 -15.85 -4.79
CA PRO A 51 2.63 -14.77 -5.74
C PRO A 51 1.84 -13.61 -5.12
N GLY A 52 1.14 -13.84 -4.02
CA GLY A 52 0.42 -12.82 -3.27
C GLY A 52 1.27 -11.61 -2.90
N HIS A 53 2.56 -11.80 -2.58
CA HIS A 53 3.45 -10.69 -2.28
C HIS A 53 3.63 -9.73 -3.48
N ALA A 54 3.79 -10.27 -4.67
CA ALA A 54 3.92 -9.47 -5.90
C ALA A 54 2.59 -8.80 -6.28
N ILE A 55 1.48 -9.51 -6.14
CA ILE A 55 0.13 -9.00 -6.43
C ILE A 55 -0.21 -7.81 -5.55
N ILE A 56 -0.03 -7.94 -4.23
CA ILE A 56 -0.33 -6.87 -3.28
C ILE A 56 0.63 -5.69 -3.47
N ALA A 57 1.91 -5.96 -3.71
CA ALA A 57 2.88 -4.92 -4.01
C ALA A 57 2.51 -4.13 -5.28
N ASP A 58 2.05 -4.78 -6.33
CA ASP A 58 1.62 -4.13 -7.57
C ASP A 58 0.43 -3.20 -7.35
N TYR A 59 -0.59 -3.64 -6.62
CA TYR A 59 -1.75 -2.80 -6.33
C TYR A 59 -1.40 -1.56 -5.51
N ILE A 60 -0.57 -1.70 -4.47
CA ILE A 60 -0.13 -0.58 -3.65
C ILE A 60 0.79 0.35 -4.46
N ALA A 61 1.68 -0.21 -5.28
CA ALA A 61 2.58 0.57 -6.13
C ALA A 61 1.84 1.45 -7.14
N GLN A 62 0.74 0.96 -7.71
CA GLN A 62 -0.12 1.76 -8.60
C GLN A 62 -0.71 2.98 -7.87
N ALA A 63 -1.12 2.82 -6.61
CA ALA A 63 -1.59 3.95 -5.79
C ALA A 63 -0.47 4.96 -5.50
N CYS A 64 0.72 4.48 -5.13
CA CYS A 64 1.87 5.35 -4.90
C CYS A 64 2.28 6.10 -6.16
N HIS A 65 2.35 5.41 -7.30
CA HIS A 65 2.63 6.04 -8.59
C HIS A 65 1.59 7.11 -8.95
N THR A 66 0.30 6.83 -8.68
CA THR A 66 -0.77 7.82 -8.88
C THR A 66 -0.56 9.06 -8.01
N LEU A 67 -0.11 8.92 -6.76
CA LEU A 67 0.22 10.04 -5.88
C LEU A 67 1.39 10.86 -6.43
N PHE A 68 2.46 10.22 -6.86
CA PHE A 68 3.59 10.90 -7.48
C PHE A 68 3.17 11.69 -8.73
N ALA A 69 2.35 11.09 -9.58
CA ALA A 69 1.91 11.71 -10.84
C ALA A 69 0.91 12.84 -10.64
N SER A 70 -0.02 12.73 -9.67
CA SER A 70 -1.15 13.67 -9.55
C SER A 70 -0.91 14.81 -8.56
N VAL A 71 -0.16 14.58 -7.48
CA VAL A 71 0.09 15.60 -6.43
C VAL A 71 1.56 15.91 -6.26
N ALA A 72 2.44 15.31 -7.05
CA ALA A 72 3.88 15.57 -7.08
C ALA A 72 4.55 15.46 -5.69
N VAL A 73 4.08 14.55 -4.83
CA VAL A 73 4.74 14.25 -3.55
C VAL A 73 6.11 13.62 -3.80
N GLN A 74 7.06 13.86 -2.91
CA GLN A 74 8.39 13.26 -3.01
C GLN A 74 8.49 11.95 -2.23
N GLU A 75 7.68 11.79 -1.19
CA GLU A 75 7.72 10.65 -0.30
C GLU A 75 6.31 10.16 0.02
N VAL A 76 6.13 8.85 -0.01
CA VAL A 76 4.92 8.15 0.44
C VAL A 76 5.29 7.24 1.60
N VAL A 77 4.67 7.44 2.75
CA VAL A 77 4.85 6.58 3.93
C VAL A 77 3.74 5.54 3.96
N ILE A 78 4.09 4.26 3.94
CA ILE A 78 3.13 3.14 3.99
C ILE A 78 3.19 2.48 5.35
N GLY A 79 2.10 2.60 6.11
CA GLY A 79 1.93 2.00 7.43
C GLY A 79 0.75 1.03 7.50
N GLY A 80 0.53 0.47 8.69
CA GLY A 80 -0.57 -0.46 8.97
C GLY A 80 -0.15 -1.93 8.86
N GLY A 81 -1.08 -2.84 9.21
CA GLY A 81 -0.77 -4.27 9.38
C GLY A 81 -0.22 -4.96 8.12
N VAL A 82 -0.75 -4.64 6.95
CA VAL A 82 -0.26 -5.23 5.68
C VAL A 82 1.18 -4.78 5.39
N ALA A 83 1.50 -3.51 5.66
CA ALA A 83 2.83 -2.95 5.43
C ALA A 83 3.91 -3.52 6.37
N GLN A 84 3.52 -4.17 7.48
CA GLN A 84 4.44 -4.87 8.37
C GLN A 84 4.95 -6.20 7.80
N THR A 85 4.40 -6.65 6.67
CA THR A 85 4.92 -7.85 5.98
C THR A 85 6.37 -7.61 5.54
N PRO A 86 7.32 -8.46 5.94
CA PRO A 86 8.73 -8.29 5.61
C PRO A 86 8.96 -8.14 4.10
N GLY A 87 9.72 -7.13 3.70
CA GLY A 87 10.08 -6.86 2.31
C GLY A 87 8.95 -6.30 1.44
N LEU A 88 7.75 -6.05 1.97
CA LEU A 88 6.65 -5.53 1.16
C LEU A 88 6.90 -4.09 0.70
N VAL A 89 7.35 -3.22 1.58
CA VAL A 89 7.58 -1.79 1.25
C VAL A 89 8.64 -1.66 0.15
N GLU A 90 9.69 -2.46 0.22
CA GLU A 90 10.76 -2.52 -0.78
C GLU A 90 10.22 -3.02 -2.14
N ARG A 91 9.37 -4.06 -2.13
CA ARG A 91 8.70 -4.56 -3.34
C ARG A 91 7.78 -3.51 -3.96
N VAL A 92 7.04 -2.78 -3.14
CA VAL A 92 6.18 -1.67 -3.59
C VAL A 92 7.03 -0.57 -4.22
N ALA A 93 8.14 -0.18 -3.59
CA ALA A 93 9.03 0.86 -4.11
C ALA A 93 9.66 0.44 -5.45
N GLU A 94 10.12 -0.79 -5.55
CA GLU A 94 10.67 -1.33 -6.81
C GLU A 94 9.60 -1.36 -7.91
N ARG A 95 8.40 -1.83 -7.58
CA ARG A 95 7.31 -1.89 -8.55
C ARG A 95 6.84 -0.51 -9.00
N ALA A 96 6.78 0.46 -8.10
CA ALA A 96 6.45 1.85 -8.45
C ALA A 96 7.48 2.47 -9.40
N ARG A 97 8.78 2.19 -9.21
CA ARG A 97 9.85 2.60 -10.15
C ARG A 97 9.67 1.98 -11.54
N GLN A 98 9.30 0.71 -11.61
CA GLN A 98 8.99 0.04 -12.88
C GLN A 98 7.77 0.66 -13.58
N LEU A 99 6.74 1.02 -12.83
CA LEU A 99 5.55 1.69 -13.37
C LEU A 99 5.87 3.10 -13.90
N ASP A 100 6.74 3.83 -13.21
CA ASP A 100 7.21 5.15 -13.63
C ASP A 100 8.04 5.10 -14.91
N ASN A 101 8.82 4.08 -15.08
CA ASN A 101 9.69 3.88 -16.26
C ASN A 101 10.53 5.11 -16.63
N GLY A 102 10.92 5.92 -15.62
CA GLY A 102 11.71 7.13 -15.80
C GLY A 102 10.95 8.32 -16.41
N TYR A 103 9.62 8.29 -16.41
CA TYR A 103 8.79 9.31 -17.06
C TYR A 103 8.57 10.56 -16.18
N LEU A 104 8.31 10.37 -14.87
CA LEU A 104 7.97 11.50 -14.00
C LEU A 104 9.17 12.38 -13.67
N PRO A 105 9.04 13.70 -13.77
CA PRO A 105 10.09 14.63 -13.33
C PRO A 105 10.47 14.38 -11.87
N GLY A 106 11.74 14.09 -11.62
CA GLY A 106 12.23 13.80 -10.27
C GLY A 106 11.97 12.37 -9.78
N GLY A 107 11.54 11.46 -10.65
CA GLY A 107 11.25 10.06 -10.31
C GLY A 107 12.37 9.34 -9.53
N ALA A 108 13.64 9.66 -9.81
CA ALA A 108 14.78 9.15 -9.05
C ALA A 108 14.81 9.58 -7.55
N ARG A 109 14.04 10.61 -7.17
CA ARG A 109 13.92 11.11 -5.79
C ARG A 109 12.64 10.67 -5.11
N HIS A 110 11.72 10.02 -5.84
CA HIS A 110 10.49 9.48 -5.25
C HIS A 110 10.83 8.35 -4.30
N ALA A 111 10.40 8.47 -3.05
CA ALA A 111 10.64 7.48 -2.01
C ALA A 111 9.33 6.86 -1.50
N ILE A 112 9.35 5.56 -1.30
CA ILE A 112 8.29 4.83 -0.61
C ILE A 112 8.96 4.17 0.60
N ILE A 113 8.51 4.54 1.80
CA ILE A 113 9.16 4.14 3.05
C ILE A 113 8.17 3.62 4.09
N ALA A 114 8.66 2.84 5.02
CA ALA A 114 7.93 2.47 6.23
C ALA A 114 7.93 3.63 7.24
N PRO A 115 6.93 3.72 8.15
CA PRO A 115 6.92 4.75 9.18
C PRO A 115 8.09 4.55 10.16
N ARG A 116 8.79 5.63 10.51
CA ARG A 116 9.93 5.61 11.45
C ARG A 116 9.54 5.16 12.87
N LEU A 117 8.30 5.39 13.26
CA LEU A 117 7.75 4.96 14.56
C LEU A 117 7.24 3.50 14.54
N GLY A 118 7.42 2.80 13.42
CA GLY A 118 6.98 1.42 13.29
C GLY A 118 5.50 1.22 13.61
N PRO A 119 5.15 0.19 14.42
CA PRO A 119 3.75 -0.10 14.76
C PRO A 119 3.09 0.99 15.62
N ASP A 120 3.86 1.81 16.31
CA ASP A 120 3.36 2.83 17.23
C ASP A 120 3.00 4.14 16.52
N ALA A 121 3.22 4.25 15.21
CA ALA A 121 2.99 5.48 14.45
C ALA A 121 1.55 6.00 14.60
N GLY A 122 0.56 5.11 14.57
CA GLY A 122 -0.86 5.48 14.71
C GLY A 122 -1.21 6.03 16.08
N ILE A 123 -0.82 5.33 17.13
CA ILE A 123 -1.11 5.74 18.51
C ILE A 123 -0.36 7.02 18.87
N THR A 124 0.90 7.14 18.48
CA THR A 124 1.69 8.35 18.70
C THR A 124 1.07 9.55 18.01
N GLY A 125 0.64 9.41 16.75
CA GLY A 125 -0.05 10.48 16.04
C GLY A 125 -1.36 10.91 16.72
N ALA A 126 -2.16 9.97 17.21
CA ALA A 126 -3.39 10.25 17.93
C ALA A 126 -3.12 11.02 19.23
N LEU A 127 -2.08 10.62 19.99
CA LEU A 127 -1.68 11.32 21.23
C LEU A 127 -1.18 12.74 20.95
N MET A 128 -0.40 12.94 19.90
CA MET A 128 0.05 14.28 19.48
C MET A 128 -1.11 15.20 19.10
N LEU A 129 -2.12 14.68 18.39
CA LEU A 129 -3.33 15.44 18.07
C LEU A 129 -4.14 15.79 19.31
N ALA A 130 -4.29 14.86 20.26
CA ALA A 130 -4.96 15.12 21.53
C ALA A 130 -4.22 16.20 22.34
N GLU A 131 -2.89 16.13 22.43
CA GLU A 131 -2.07 17.15 23.10
C GLU A 131 -2.21 18.53 22.44
N ALA A 132 -2.21 18.58 21.11
CA ALA A 132 -2.41 19.83 20.38
C ALA A 132 -3.78 20.44 20.64
N ALA A 133 -4.82 19.62 20.70
CA ALA A 133 -6.19 20.07 20.99
C ALA A 133 -6.37 20.62 22.43
N LEU A 134 -5.56 20.13 23.40
CA LEU A 134 -5.58 20.65 24.79
C LEU A 134 -4.86 22.00 24.92
N LYS A 135 -4.04 22.38 23.95
CA LYS A 135 -3.28 23.64 23.94
C LYS A 135 -3.97 24.74 23.10
N ALA A 136 -5.03 24.41 22.38
CA ALA A 136 -5.79 25.32 21.51
C ALA A 136 -6.95 25.94 22.28
#